data_f32d3fee9d39136408b8b0efb00d9af3
#
_entry.id   f32d3fee9d39136408b8b0efb00d9af3
#
_cell.length_a   1.000
_cell.length_b   1.000
_cell.length_c   1.000
_cell.angle_alpha   90.00
_cell.angle_beta   90.00
_cell.angle_gamma   90.00
#
_symmetry.space_group_name_H-M   'P 1'
#
loop_
_entity.id
_entity.type
_entity.pdbx_description
1 polymer ?
#
loop_
_entity_poly.entity_id
_entity_poly.type
_entity_poly.pdbx_seq_one_letter_code
_entity_poly.pdbx_strand_id
1 'polypeptide(L)'
;MNIELVDVLMLKHIEGHSSRRVDWLHDKIVREGRWTKPLALDDEHNLVLDGQHRMEVARRLGLKVVPAVRYRYANVEVWSLRPKYQFDWQEVVRRSLVGDLYPYKTVKHRFSTDHPTCDYAVEELR
;
A
#
# COMPACT_ATOMS: atom_id res chain seq x y z
N MET A 1 -12.28 -7.66 10.10
CA MET A 1 -11.23 -7.78 9.08
C MET A 1 -9.98 -8.36 9.70
N ASN A 2 -9.37 -9.30 9.02
CA ASN A 2 -8.18 -9.97 9.51
C ASN A 2 -6.92 -9.25 9.05
N ILE A 3 -6.05 -8.94 9.99
CA ILE A 3 -4.72 -8.44 9.69
C ILE A 3 -3.80 -9.66 9.53
N GLU A 4 -3.07 -9.71 8.44
CA GLU A 4 -2.07 -10.75 8.20
C GLU A 4 -0.70 -10.12 7.97
N LEU A 5 0.35 -10.90 8.19
CA LEU A 5 1.71 -10.48 7.88
C LEU A 5 2.06 -10.99 6.48
N VAL A 6 2.39 -10.07 5.59
CA VAL A 6 2.65 -10.37 4.17
C VAL A 6 4.12 -10.11 3.87
N ASP A 7 4.72 -11.00 3.08
CA ASP A 7 6.12 -10.85 2.63
C ASP A 7 6.28 -9.57 1.83
N VAL A 8 7.19 -8.71 2.27
CA VAL A 8 7.45 -7.41 1.63
C VAL A 8 7.87 -7.58 0.17
N LEU A 9 8.58 -8.66 -0.16
CA LEU A 9 9.03 -8.91 -1.53
C LEU A 9 7.89 -9.25 -2.49
N MET A 10 6.72 -9.63 -1.97
CA MET A 10 5.57 -9.98 -2.79
C MET A 10 4.69 -8.78 -3.13
N LEU A 11 4.92 -7.63 -2.51
CA LEU A 11 4.09 -6.44 -2.69
C LEU A 11 4.38 -5.75 -4.02
N LYS A 12 3.34 -5.17 -4.61
CA LYS A 12 3.44 -4.45 -5.88
C LYS A 12 2.81 -3.07 -5.75
N HIS A 13 3.53 -2.05 -6.24
CA HIS A 13 2.97 -0.70 -6.37
C HIS A 13 1.93 -0.64 -7.48
N ILE A 14 1.02 0.33 -7.38
CA ILE A 14 0.08 0.67 -8.46
C ILE A 14 0.37 2.06 -9.03
N GLU A 15 1.04 2.90 -8.26
CA GLU A 15 1.43 4.24 -8.71
C GLU A 15 2.77 4.64 -8.09
N GLY A 16 3.33 5.74 -8.59
CA GLY A 16 4.54 6.33 -8.02
C GLY A 16 4.29 6.89 -6.61
N HIS A 17 5.37 7.29 -5.96
CA HIS A 17 5.32 7.81 -4.60
C HIS A 17 6.27 9.01 -4.46
N SER A 18 6.13 9.76 -3.36
CA SER A 18 6.98 10.90 -3.05
C SER A 18 8.14 10.46 -2.17
N SER A 19 9.38 10.64 -2.64
CA SER A 19 10.58 10.36 -1.85
C SER A 19 10.61 11.16 -0.55
N ARG A 20 10.15 12.41 -0.60
CA ARG A 20 10.09 13.28 0.57
C ARG A 20 9.14 12.71 1.63
N ARG A 21 7.96 12.23 1.21
CA ARG A 21 7.01 11.61 2.13
C ARG A 21 7.54 10.29 2.70
N VAL A 22 8.24 9.53 1.89
CA VAL A 22 8.88 8.29 2.36
C VAL A 22 9.92 8.61 3.43
N ASP A 23 10.77 9.63 3.20
CA ASP A 23 11.78 10.06 4.18
C ASP A 23 11.13 10.45 5.51
N TRP A 24 10.11 11.29 5.45
CA TRP A 24 9.40 11.75 6.64
C TRP A 24 8.78 10.57 7.41
N LEU A 25 8.10 9.67 6.70
CA LEU A 25 7.43 8.52 7.29
C LEU A 25 8.43 7.52 7.87
N HIS A 26 9.55 7.30 7.16
CA HIS A 26 10.63 6.46 7.63
C HIS A 26 11.15 6.96 8.99
N ASP A 27 11.45 8.25 9.07
CA ASP A 27 11.98 8.84 10.30
C ASP A 27 10.98 8.74 11.44
N LYS A 28 9.70 8.94 11.15
CA LYS A 28 8.63 8.81 12.14
C LYS A 28 8.54 7.38 12.68
N ILE A 29 8.52 6.39 11.80
CA ILE A 29 8.41 4.98 12.19
C ILE A 29 9.64 4.52 12.97
N VAL A 30 10.83 4.92 12.55
CA VAL A 30 12.08 4.59 13.27
C VAL A 30 12.07 5.21 14.67
N ARG A 31 11.68 6.48 14.78
CA ARG A 31 11.65 7.19 16.05
C ARG A 31 10.64 6.57 17.03
N GLU A 32 9.47 6.18 16.53
CA GLU A 32 8.44 5.55 17.35
C GLU A 32 8.72 4.08 17.63
N GLY A 33 9.46 3.42 16.75
CA GLY A 33 9.74 1.99 16.86
C GLY A 33 8.51 1.12 16.66
N ARG A 34 7.40 1.67 16.16
CA ARG A 34 6.11 0.97 16.03
C ARG A 34 5.54 1.09 14.63
N TRP A 35 4.88 0.02 14.20
CA TRP A 35 4.11 -0.01 12.96
C TRP A 35 2.63 -0.13 13.33
N THR A 36 1.85 0.91 13.06
CA THR A 36 0.48 1.04 13.59
C THR A 36 -0.61 1.02 12.53
N LYS A 37 -0.25 1.04 11.25
CA LYS A 37 -1.23 1.03 10.16
C LYS A 37 -0.92 -0.10 9.18
N PRO A 38 -1.84 -1.06 9.02
CA PRO A 38 -1.65 -2.07 7.99
C PRO A 38 -1.74 -1.46 6.59
N LEU A 39 -1.10 -2.11 5.63
CA LEU A 39 -1.32 -1.80 4.22
C LEU A 39 -2.68 -2.33 3.79
N ALA A 40 -3.31 -1.67 2.82
CA ALA A 40 -4.50 -2.20 2.18
C ALA A 40 -4.10 -2.84 0.85
N LEU A 41 -4.37 -4.13 0.70
CA LEU A 41 -4.03 -4.90 -0.50
C LEU A 41 -5.30 -5.40 -1.18
N ASP A 42 -5.22 -5.64 -2.49
CA ASP A 42 -6.22 -6.47 -3.14
C ASP A 42 -6.07 -7.92 -2.67
N ASP A 43 -7.08 -8.75 -2.92
CA ASP A 43 -7.11 -10.13 -2.42
C ASP A 43 -6.44 -11.14 -3.35
N GLU A 44 -5.98 -10.75 -4.54
CA GLU A 44 -5.49 -11.70 -5.54
C GLU A 44 -4.03 -11.51 -5.95
N HIS A 45 -3.52 -10.26 -5.99
CA HIS A 45 -2.26 -9.96 -6.66
C HIS A 45 -1.23 -9.25 -5.78
N ASN A 46 -1.51 -9.00 -4.52
CA ASN A 46 -0.65 -8.24 -3.60
C ASN A 46 -0.38 -6.81 -4.06
N LEU A 47 -1.37 -6.21 -4.73
CA LEU A 47 -1.29 -4.80 -5.12
C LEU A 47 -1.56 -3.92 -3.91
N VAL A 48 -0.71 -2.94 -3.67
CA VAL A 48 -0.90 -1.99 -2.58
C VAL A 48 -1.89 -0.93 -3.02
N LEU A 49 -3.13 -1.03 -2.53
CA LEU A 49 -4.20 -0.07 -2.83
C LEU A 49 -4.05 1.20 -1.99
N ASP A 50 -3.61 1.04 -0.74
CA ASP A 50 -3.30 2.15 0.15
C ASP A 50 -2.05 1.79 0.95
N GLY A 51 -1.07 2.71 0.97
CA GLY A 51 0.17 2.52 1.70
C GLY A 51 1.41 2.44 0.82
N GLN A 52 1.43 3.12 -0.35
CA GLN A 52 2.61 3.14 -1.23
C GLN A 52 3.85 3.61 -0.48
N HIS A 53 3.72 4.65 0.34
CA HIS A 53 4.85 5.20 1.09
C HIS A 53 5.30 4.26 2.21
N ARG A 54 4.36 3.61 2.90
CA ARG A 54 4.69 2.61 3.94
C ARG A 54 5.38 1.40 3.35
N MET A 55 4.97 0.97 2.17
CA MET A 55 5.64 -0.11 1.46
C MET A 55 7.12 0.21 1.23
N GLU A 56 7.42 1.44 0.81
CA GLU A 56 8.79 1.86 0.60
C GLU A 56 9.59 1.96 1.91
N VAL A 57 8.95 2.39 2.99
CA VAL A 57 9.59 2.37 4.32
C VAL A 57 9.93 0.94 4.72
N ALA A 58 9.01 -0.01 4.52
CA ALA A 58 9.27 -1.41 4.82
C ALA A 58 10.48 -1.94 4.04
N ARG A 59 10.58 -1.58 2.77
CA ARG A 59 11.74 -1.94 1.93
C ARG A 59 13.04 -1.33 2.45
N ARG A 60 13.05 -0.04 2.77
CA ARG A 60 14.24 0.65 3.29
C ARG A 60 14.71 0.08 4.62
N LEU A 61 13.78 -0.31 5.48
CA LEU A 61 14.11 -0.92 6.77
C LEU A 61 14.53 -2.38 6.66
N GLY A 62 14.41 -2.97 5.48
CA GLY A 62 14.70 -4.38 5.27
C GLY A 62 13.77 -5.30 6.03
N LEU A 63 12.51 -4.91 6.21
CA LEU A 63 11.53 -5.73 6.90
C LEU A 63 11.22 -6.97 6.07
N LYS A 64 11.06 -8.11 6.74
CA LYS A 64 10.69 -9.35 6.09
C LYS A 64 9.19 -9.37 5.76
N VAL A 65 8.38 -8.92 6.71
CA VAL A 65 6.93 -8.91 6.59
C VAL A 65 6.36 -7.57 7.01
N VAL A 66 5.12 -7.30 6.60
CA VAL A 66 4.40 -6.09 6.97
C VAL A 66 2.93 -6.43 7.20
N PRO A 67 2.26 -5.79 8.19
CA PRO A 67 0.85 -6.03 8.42
C PRO A 67 0.01 -5.51 7.25
N ALA A 68 -0.97 -6.27 6.83
CA ALA A 68 -1.84 -5.92 5.72
C ALA A 68 -3.26 -6.42 5.95
N VAL A 69 -4.21 -5.76 5.30
CA VAL A 69 -5.61 -6.16 5.23
C VAL A 69 -5.97 -6.30 3.76
N ARG A 70 -6.70 -7.36 3.41
CA ARG A 70 -7.07 -7.62 2.03
C ARG A 70 -8.49 -7.17 1.75
N TYR A 71 -8.68 -6.64 0.55
CA TYR A 71 -9.98 -6.19 0.05
C TYR A 71 -10.23 -6.83 -1.30
N ARG A 72 -11.51 -7.18 -1.55
CA ARG A 72 -11.92 -7.58 -2.89
C ARG A 72 -12.00 -6.31 -3.74
N TYR A 73 -11.12 -6.18 -4.74
CA TYR A 73 -10.97 -4.92 -5.47
C TYR A 73 -12.27 -4.49 -6.17
N ALA A 74 -13.06 -5.44 -6.65
CA ALA A 74 -14.35 -5.13 -7.27
C ALA A 74 -15.33 -4.40 -6.32
N ASN A 75 -15.11 -4.51 -5.01
CA ASN A 75 -15.95 -3.87 -3.99
C ASN A 75 -15.38 -2.55 -3.48
N VAL A 76 -14.25 -2.09 -4.03
CA VAL A 76 -13.59 -0.85 -3.64
C VAL A 76 -13.83 0.19 -4.72
N GLU A 77 -14.30 1.38 -4.34
CA GLU A 77 -14.42 2.48 -5.28
C GLU A 77 -13.03 2.96 -5.68
N VAL A 78 -12.82 3.20 -6.97
CA VAL A 78 -11.57 3.71 -7.48
C VAL A 78 -11.86 4.76 -8.56
N TRP A 79 -11.08 5.85 -8.53
CA TRP A 79 -11.21 6.89 -9.55
C TRP A 79 -9.88 7.61 -9.73
N SER A 80 -9.78 8.36 -10.84
CA SER A 80 -8.58 9.12 -11.17
C SER A 80 -8.66 10.53 -10.61
N LEU A 81 -7.55 10.98 -10.02
CA LEU A 81 -7.36 12.38 -9.62
C LEU A 81 -6.85 13.23 -10.78
N ARG A 82 -6.52 12.62 -11.92
CA ARG A 82 -5.95 13.31 -13.10
C ARG A 82 -6.87 13.10 -14.29
N PRO A 83 -7.37 14.19 -14.93
CA PRO A 83 -8.29 14.07 -16.08
C PRO A 83 -7.71 13.27 -17.25
N LYS A 84 -6.38 13.28 -17.38
CA LYS A 84 -5.67 12.57 -18.44
C LYS A 84 -5.80 11.06 -18.34
N TYR A 85 -6.04 10.53 -17.13
CA TYR A 85 -6.12 9.10 -16.88
C TYR A 85 -7.55 8.72 -16.53
N GLN A 86 -8.09 7.74 -17.26
CA GLN A 86 -9.41 7.17 -16.99
C GLN A 86 -9.25 5.66 -16.87
N PHE A 87 -9.83 5.07 -15.85
CA PHE A 87 -9.66 3.64 -15.59
C PHE A 87 -10.75 3.11 -14.66
N ASP A 88 -10.92 1.80 -14.69
CA ASP A 88 -11.63 1.02 -13.68
C ASP A 88 -10.61 0.18 -12.90
N TRP A 89 -11.09 -0.62 -11.95
CA TRP A 89 -10.18 -1.42 -11.13
C TRP A 89 -9.44 -2.49 -11.97
N GLN A 90 -10.08 -3.04 -13.00
CA GLN A 90 -9.43 -4.03 -13.88
C GLN A 90 -8.24 -3.43 -14.60
N GLU A 91 -8.36 -2.19 -15.07
CA GLU A 91 -7.26 -1.51 -15.74
C GLU A 91 -6.10 -1.22 -14.78
N VAL A 92 -6.41 -0.85 -13.53
CA VAL A 92 -5.37 -0.67 -12.51
C VAL A 92 -4.61 -1.99 -12.28
N VAL A 93 -5.34 -3.10 -12.16
CA VAL A 93 -4.71 -4.42 -12.02
C VAL A 93 -3.83 -4.74 -13.22
N ARG A 94 -4.36 -4.58 -14.42
CA ARG A 94 -3.62 -4.89 -15.66
C ARG A 94 -2.29 -4.12 -15.73
N ARG A 95 -2.33 -2.83 -15.52
CA ARG A 95 -1.13 -1.98 -15.57
C ARG A 95 -0.14 -2.37 -14.48
N SER A 96 -0.62 -2.58 -13.28
CA SER A 96 0.25 -2.91 -12.14
C SER A 96 1.00 -4.22 -12.35
N LEU A 97 0.33 -5.21 -12.94
CA LEU A 97 0.95 -6.53 -13.17
C LEU A 97 2.06 -6.48 -14.23
N VAL A 98 2.02 -5.53 -15.14
CA VAL A 98 3.07 -5.37 -16.14
C VAL A 98 4.07 -4.25 -15.77
N GLY A 99 3.94 -3.67 -14.58
CA GLY A 99 4.87 -2.64 -14.12
C GLY A 99 4.66 -1.27 -14.73
N ASP A 100 3.54 -1.03 -15.40
CA ASP A 100 3.20 0.27 -16.00
C ASP A 100 2.44 1.12 -14.98
N LEU A 101 3.16 1.66 -14.01
CA LEU A 101 2.57 2.35 -12.88
C LEU A 101 2.01 3.72 -13.29
N TYR A 102 0.91 4.13 -12.62
CA TYR A 102 0.41 5.49 -12.75
C TYR A 102 1.36 6.48 -12.07
N PRO A 103 1.37 7.74 -12.50
CA PRO A 103 2.15 8.76 -11.77
C PRO A 103 1.61 8.97 -10.37
N TYR A 104 2.45 9.50 -9.48
CA TYR A 104 2.08 9.83 -8.10
C TYR A 104 0.81 10.68 -8.06
N LYS A 105 -0.07 10.40 -7.10
CA LYS A 105 -1.37 11.09 -6.90
C LYS A 105 -2.31 10.98 -8.10
N THR A 106 -2.44 9.79 -8.63
CA THR A 106 -3.38 9.52 -9.72
C THR A 106 -4.55 8.66 -9.28
N VAL A 107 -4.29 7.59 -8.53
CA VAL A 107 -5.31 6.59 -8.19
C VAL A 107 -5.83 6.86 -6.78
N LYS A 108 -7.14 7.07 -6.67
CA LYS A 108 -7.80 7.29 -5.39
C LYS A 108 -8.81 6.19 -5.12
N HIS A 109 -8.82 5.72 -3.88
CA HIS A 109 -9.72 4.66 -3.44
C HIS A 109 -10.63 5.14 -2.32
N ARG A 110 -11.83 4.56 -2.26
CA ARG A 110 -12.71 4.65 -1.09
C ARG A 110 -13.11 3.23 -0.69
N PHE A 111 -12.84 2.89 0.55
CA PHE A 111 -13.19 1.59 1.11
C PHE A 111 -14.52 1.69 1.84
N SER A 112 -15.31 0.60 1.82
CA SER A 112 -16.63 0.57 2.46
C SER A 112 -16.58 0.57 3.98
N THR A 113 -15.41 0.22 4.55
CA THR A 113 -15.18 0.20 5.99
C THR A 113 -13.87 0.91 6.28
N ASP A 114 -13.73 1.42 7.52
CA ASP A 114 -12.45 1.98 7.97
C ASP A 114 -11.40 0.88 8.06
N HIS A 115 -10.16 1.23 7.76
CA HIS A 115 -9.05 0.30 7.94
C HIS A 115 -8.84 0.04 9.43
N PRO A 116 -8.56 -1.21 9.82
CA PRO A 116 -8.18 -1.49 11.20
C PRO A 116 -6.81 -0.88 11.50
N THR A 117 -6.53 -0.71 12.78
CA THR A 117 -5.20 -0.35 13.25
C THR A 117 -4.49 -1.59 13.76
N CYS A 118 -3.18 -1.51 13.91
CA CYS A 118 -2.36 -2.56 14.50
C CYS A 118 -1.29 -1.93 15.40
N ASP A 119 -0.53 -2.78 16.07
CA ASP A 119 0.55 -2.30 16.92
C ASP A 119 1.65 -3.37 17.01
N TYR A 120 2.59 -3.29 16.08
CA TYR A 120 3.75 -4.16 16.05
C TYR A 120 5.01 -3.36 16.35
N ALA A 121 5.92 -3.93 17.13
CA ALA A 121 7.27 -3.40 17.17
C ALA A 121 7.91 -3.61 15.79
N VAL A 122 8.64 -2.62 15.30
CA VAL A 122 9.33 -2.74 13.99
C VAL A 122 10.24 -3.98 13.99
N GLU A 123 10.88 -4.27 15.12
CA GLU A 123 11.77 -5.44 15.24
C GLU A 123 11.04 -6.78 15.04
N GLU A 124 9.74 -6.85 15.35
CA GLU A 124 8.94 -8.06 15.12
C GLU A 124 8.71 -8.35 13.63
N LEU A 125 8.90 -7.34 12.78
CA LEU A 125 8.63 -7.43 11.34
C LEU A 125 9.90 -7.73 10.51
N ARG A 126 11.05 -7.79 11.17
CA ARG A 126 12.32 -8.08 10.52
C ARG A 126 12.51 -9.57 10.21
#